data_5385d0cbe417d40165fba32047c1662d
#
_entry.id   5385d0cbe417d40165fba32047c1662d
#
_cell.length_a   1.000
_cell.length_b   1.000
_cell.length_c   1.000
_cell.angle_alpha   90.00
_cell.angle_beta   90.00
_cell.angle_gamma   90.00
#
_symmetry.space_group_name_H-M   'P 1'
#
loop_
_entity.id
_entity.type
_entity.pdbx_description
1 polymer ?
#
loop_
_entity_poly.entity_id
_entity_poly.type
_entity_poly.pdbx_seq_one_letter_code
_entity_poly.pdbx_strand_id
1 'polypeptide(L)'
;LAHPASVTKDFVHALTALRAIGVEPKKLFGPEHGWAGHAQDMIGVAGDQKVISLYGETYEDLKPKPEHLEGLDVLLVDLQDVGARYYTFVWTAVLVARECHKARVKLVILDRPNPIGRIIEGRMQEPDYLSFVGLERIPVQHGLTLGEIVNWRSKIEGWEADVVLTRGNDHAYSWVMPSPNMPTT
;
A
#
# COMPACT_ATOMS: atom_id res chain seq x y z
N LEU A 1 -6.17 -3.09 -3.55
CA LEU A 1 -5.28 -1.95 -3.79
C LEU A 1 -3.92 -2.49 -4.19
N ALA A 2 -3.45 -2.14 -5.38
CA ALA A 2 -2.21 -2.66 -5.96
C ALA A 2 -1.50 -1.59 -6.79
N HIS A 3 -0.23 -1.87 -7.11
CA HIS A 3 0.70 -1.04 -7.86
C HIS A 3 1.49 -1.94 -8.83
N PRO A 4 2.17 -1.47 -9.86
CA PRO A 4 3.01 -2.31 -10.72
C PRO A 4 4.04 -3.18 -10.00
N ALA A 5 4.51 -2.76 -8.81
CA ALA A 5 5.39 -3.55 -7.96
C ALA A 5 4.68 -4.64 -7.13
N SER A 6 3.35 -4.76 -7.22
CA SER A 6 2.57 -5.79 -6.53
C SER A 6 2.71 -7.13 -7.28
N VAL A 7 3.88 -7.73 -7.19
CA VAL A 7 4.23 -8.96 -7.92
C VAL A 7 4.63 -10.09 -6.96
N THR A 8 4.43 -11.32 -7.42
CA THR A 8 4.95 -12.52 -6.78
C THR A 8 6.47 -12.62 -6.96
N LYS A 9 7.13 -13.59 -6.30
CA LYS A 9 8.55 -13.89 -6.51
C LYS A 9 8.92 -14.20 -7.97
N ASP A 10 7.94 -14.64 -8.76
CA ASP A 10 8.11 -14.99 -10.19
C ASP A 10 7.68 -13.82 -11.10
N PHE A 11 7.58 -12.60 -10.55
CA PHE A 11 7.17 -11.38 -11.24
C PHE A 11 5.78 -11.41 -11.87
N VAL A 12 4.90 -12.30 -11.40
CA VAL A 12 3.49 -12.32 -11.80
C VAL A 12 2.75 -11.28 -10.97
N HIS A 13 2.04 -10.36 -11.62
CA HIS A 13 1.27 -9.33 -10.92
C HIS A 13 0.17 -9.95 -10.03
N ALA A 14 -0.05 -9.38 -8.85
CA ALA A 14 -0.98 -9.89 -7.84
C ALA A 14 -2.40 -10.14 -8.39
N LEU A 15 -2.91 -9.24 -9.24
CA LEU A 15 -4.22 -9.44 -9.89
C LEU A 15 -4.25 -10.68 -10.78
N THR A 16 -3.21 -10.90 -11.57
CA THR A 16 -3.08 -12.11 -12.40
C THR A 16 -2.99 -13.37 -11.53
N ALA A 17 -2.23 -13.31 -10.44
CA ALA A 17 -2.10 -14.42 -9.50
C ALA A 17 -3.45 -14.77 -8.81
N LEU A 18 -4.23 -13.75 -8.41
CA LEU A 18 -5.57 -13.94 -7.84
C LEU A 18 -6.52 -14.58 -8.85
N ARG A 19 -6.55 -14.10 -10.08
CA ARG A 19 -7.37 -14.67 -11.17
C ARG A 19 -7.00 -16.12 -11.47
N ALA A 20 -5.72 -16.43 -11.44
CA ALA A 20 -5.25 -17.81 -11.69
C ALA A 20 -5.76 -18.83 -10.64
N ILE A 21 -6.10 -18.39 -9.44
CA ILE A 21 -6.70 -19.21 -8.38
C ILE A 21 -8.23 -19.05 -8.27
N GLY A 22 -8.87 -18.43 -9.28
CA GLY A 22 -10.31 -18.27 -9.36
C GLY A 22 -10.88 -17.11 -8.54
N VAL A 23 -10.04 -16.19 -8.06
CA VAL A 23 -10.49 -15.00 -7.32
C VAL A 23 -10.54 -13.80 -8.28
N GLU A 24 -11.74 -13.30 -8.54
CA GLU A 24 -11.95 -12.08 -9.34
C GLU A 24 -12.31 -10.91 -8.41
N PRO A 25 -11.44 -9.90 -8.26
CA PRO A 25 -11.74 -8.75 -7.42
C PRO A 25 -12.90 -7.92 -7.97
N LYS A 26 -13.84 -7.55 -7.11
CA LYS A 26 -15.01 -6.72 -7.49
C LYS A 26 -14.60 -5.30 -7.86
N LYS A 27 -13.58 -4.75 -7.19
CA LYS A 27 -13.09 -3.37 -7.40
C LYS A 27 -11.57 -3.36 -7.34
N LEU A 28 -10.97 -2.48 -8.16
CA LEU A 28 -9.53 -2.25 -8.20
C LEU A 28 -9.22 -0.85 -7.73
N PHE A 29 -8.19 -0.69 -6.90
CA PHE A 29 -7.72 0.58 -6.39
C PHE A 29 -6.24 0.77 -6.73
N GLY A 30 -5.88 1.99 -7.14
CA GLY A 30 -4.50 2.41 -7.39
C GLY A 30 -4.07 3.53 -6.44
N PRO A 31 -2.86 3.48 -5.87
CA PRO A 31 -2.30 4.58 -5.09
C PRO A 31 -1.80 5.69 -6.00
N GLU A 32 -1.21 6.74 -5.41
CA GLU A 32 -0.47 7.78 -6.14
C GLU A 32 0.55 7.15 -7.11
N HIS A 33 0.65 7.68 -8.32
CA HIS A 33 1.50 7.21 -9.43
C HIS A 33 1.25 5.75 -9.90
N GLY A 34 0.34 5.01 -9.24
CA GLY A 34 0.18 3.57 -9.48
C GLY A 34 -0.44 3.23 -10.83
N TRP A 35 -1.61 3.75 -11.09
CA TRP A 35 -2.37 3.40 -12.30
C TRP A 35 -2.37 4.51 -13.36
N ALA A 36 -2.01 5.75 -12.98
CA ALA A 36 -2.07 6.91 -13.87
C ALA A 36 -0.72 7.26 -14.53
N GLY A 37 0.41 6.91 -13.91
CA GLY A 37 1.73 7.33 -14.39
C GLY A 37 2.25 6.57 -15.62
N HIS A 38 1.86 5.30 -15.77
CA HIS A 38 2.23 4.43 -16.89
C HIS A 38 1.05 3.53 -17.25
N ALA A 39 -0.03 4.15 -17.67
CA ALA A 39 -1.33 3.51 -17.90
C ALA A 39 -1.29 2.32 -18.88
N GLN A 40 -0.30 2.24 -19.76
CA GLN A 40 -0.25 1.19 -20.78
C GLN A 40 0.02 -0.21 -20.20
N ASP A 41 0.89 -0.33 -19.19
CA ASP A 41 1.25 -1.64 -18.66
C ASP A 41 0.17 -2.25 -17.76
N MET A 42 -0.59 -1.40 -17.06
CA MET A 42 -1.60 -1.85 -16.12
C MET A 42 -2.99 -2.00 -16.74
N ILE A 43 -3.29 -1.33 -17.84
CA ILE A 43 -4.52 -1.55 -18.61
C ILE A 43 -4.62 -3.00 -19.07
N GLY A 44 -3.52 -3.59 -19.52
CA GLY A 44 -3.46 -5.00 -19.91
C GLY A 44 -3.75 -5.97 -18.74
N VAL A 45 -3.37 -5.62 -17.52
CA VAL A 45 -3.60 -6.44 -16.31
C VAL A 45 -5.01 -6.24 -15.75
N ALA A 46 -5.49 -5.00 -15.69
CA ALA A 46 -6.85 -4.68 -15.22
C ALA A 46 -7.93 -5.14 -16.21
N GLY A 47 -7.60 -5.29 -17.49
CA GLY A 47 -8.58 -5.54 -18.55
C GLY A 47 -9.55 -4.37 -18.66
N ASP A 48 -10.85 -4.66 -18.82
CA ASP A 48 -11.92 -3.65 -18.90
C ASP A 48 -12.36 -3.12 -17.52
N GLN A 49 -11.77 -3.61 -16.43
CA GLN A 49 -12.13 -3.19 -15.08
C GLN A 49 -11.64 -1.78 -14.77
N LYS A 50 -12.56 -0.90 -14.36
CA LYS A 50 -12.21 0.47 -13.97
C LYS A 50 -11.42 0.46 -12.66
N VAL A 51 -10.27 1.13 -12.66
CA VAL A 51 -9.47 1.35 -11.46
C VAL A 51 -9.92 2.63 -10.76
N ILE A 52 -10.14 2.54 -9.46
CA ILE A 52 -10.42 3.67 -8.59
C ILE A 52 -9.08 4.26 -8.14
N SER A 53 -8.76 5.49 -8.58
CA SER A 53 -7.56 6.19 -8.14
C SER A 53 -7.76 6.73 -6.73
N LEU A 54 -6.77 6.51 -5.87
CA LEU A 54 -6.66 7.11 -4.54
C LEU A 54 -5.62 8.24 -4.58
N TYR A 55 -5.75 9.08 -5.59
CA TYR A 55 -4.91 10.25 -5.79
C TYR A 55 -5.70 11.37 -6.47
N GLY A 56 -5.51 12.60 -6.03
CA GLY A 56 -6.16 13.79 -6.56
C GLY A 56 -5.67 15.06 -5.86
N GLU A 57 -6.39 16.15 -6.08
CA GLU A 57 -5.99 17.47 -5.60
C GLU A 57 -6.37 17.73 -4.13
N THR A 58 -7.35 16.98 -3.62
CA THR A 58 -7.87 17.18 -2.28
C THR A 58 -7.57 15.99 -1.36
N TYR A 59 -7.56 16.22 -0.05
CA TYR A 59 -7.38 15.16 0.94
C TYR A 59 -8.44 14.04 0.81
N GLU A 60 -9.66 14.38 0.38
CA GLU A 60 -10.73 13.41 0.17
C GLU A 60 -10.47 12.47 -1.02
N ASP A 61 -9.65 12.89 -1.97
CA ASP A 61 -9.29 12.05 -3.12
C ASP A 61 -8.23 10.99 -2.77
N LEU A 62 -7.53 11.16 -1.63
CA LEU A 62 -6.46 10.26 -1.18
C LEU A 62 -6.97 9.01 -0.46
N LYS A 63 -8.27 8.87 -0.28
CA LYS A 63 -8.90 7.76 0.44
C LYS A 63 -10.13 7.24 -0.30
N PRO A 64 -10.53 5.96 -0.10
CA PRO A 64 -11.76 5.46 -0.70
C PRO A 64 -12.97 6.19 -0.12
N LYS A 65 -13.90 6.54 -0.99
CA LYS A 65 -15.21 7.05 -0.60
C LYS A 65 -16.11 5.89 -0.15
N PRO A 66 -17.18 6.13 0.64
CA PRO A 66 -18.08 5.07 1.09
C PRO A 66 -18.61 4.19 -0.06
N GLU A 67 -19.02 4.79 -1.18
CA GLU A 67 -19.51 4.06 -2.35
C GLU A 67 -18.45 3.15 -3.01
N HIS A 68 -17.17 3.46 -2.81
CA HIS A 68 -16.08 2.61 -3.27
C HIS A 68 -15.95 1.32 -2.44
N LEU A 69 -16.39 1.33 -1.20
CA LEU A 69 -16.30 0.20 -0.28
C LEU A 69 -17.60 -0.64 -0.22
N GLU A 70 -18.71 -0.15 -0.75
CA GLU A 70 -19.99 -0.86 -0.77
C GLU A 70 -19.87 -2.22 -1.45
N GLY A 71 -20.42 -3.25 -0.77
CA GLY A 71 -20.45 -4.63 -1.27
C GLY A 71 -19.10 -5.35 -1.25
N LEU A 72 -18.11 -4.78 -0.56
CA LEU A 72 -16.84 -5.45 -0.27
C LEU A 72 -16.88 -6.09 1.11
N ASP A 73 -16.46 -7.35 1.20
CA ASP A 73 -16.23 -8.05 2.47
C ASP A 73 -14.79 -7.82 2.95
N VAL A 74 -13.85 -7.78 1.99
CA VAL A 74 -12.41 -7.68 2.24
C VAL A 74 -11.78 -6.73 1.23
N LEU A 75 -10.84 -5.90 1.68
CA LEU A 75 -9.94 -5.13 0.85
C LEU A 75 -8.49 -5.62 1.08
N LEU A 76 -7.86 -6.10 0.02
CA LEU A 76 -6.44 -6.47 0.03
C LEU A 76 -5.59 -5.27 -0.31
N VAL A 77 -4.53 -5.04 0.45
CA VAL A 77 -3.49 -4.04 0.16
C VAL A 77 -2.18 -4.76 -0.13
N ASP A 78 -1.69 -4.61 -1.34
CA ASP A 78 -0.40 -5.13 -1.79
C ASP A 78 0.40 -3.96 -2.37
N LEU A 79 1.14 -3.26 -1.52
CA LEU A 79 1.95 -2.12 -1.89
C LEU A 79 3.38 -2.32 -1.42
N GLN A 80 4.35 -1.99 -2.26
CA GLN A 80 5.75 -1.95 -1.90
C GLN A 80 6.12 -0.54 -1.44
N ASP A 81 6.36 -0.39 -0.15
CA ASP A 81 6.95 0.83 0.41
C ASP A 81 8.47 0.88 0.14
N VAL A 82 9.05 2.07 0.26
CA VAL A 82 10.50 2.30 0.08
C VAL A 82 11.22 2.68 1.38
N GLY A 83 10.52 2.72 2.52
CA GLY A 83 11.08 3.00 3.84
C GLY A 83 11.26 4.47 4.18
N ALA A 84 10.80 5.38 3.33
CA ALA A 84 10.92 6.81 3.52
C ALA A 84 9.56 7.47 3.80
N ARG A 85 9.48 8.31 4.84
CA ARG A 85 8.26 8.97 5.29
C ARG A 85 7.48 9.70 4.19
N TYR A 86 8.19 10.35 3.28
CA TYR A 86 7.59 11.12 2.19
C TYR A 86 7.10 10.26 1.01
N TYR A 87 7.33 8.95 1.03
CA TYR A 87 6.74 8.03 0.07
C TYR A 87 5.32 7.68 0.50
N THR A 88 4.35 7.97 -0.33
CA THR A 88 2.94 8.09 0.07
C THR A 88 2.20 6.78 0.32
N PHE A 89 2.76 5.64 -0.04
CA PHE A 89 2.06 4.35 0.02
C PHE A 89 1.68 3.92 1.44
N VAL A 90 2.54 4.20 2.42
CA VAL A 90 2.21 3.93 3.83
C VAL A 90 1.01 4.76 4.27
N TRP A 91 0.92 6.02 3.82
CA TRP A 91 -0.19 6.91 4.18
C TRP A 91 -1.47 6.53 3.44
N THR A 92 -1.38 6.15 2.17
CA THR A 92 -2.51 5.57 1.43
C THR A 92 -3.06 4.35 2.16
N ALA A 93 -2.20 3.43 2.62
CA ALA A 93 -2.62 2.25 3.37
C ALA A 93 -3.31 2.61 4.70
N VAL A 94 -2.77 3.58 5.45
CA VAL A 94 -3.39 4.07 6.71
C VAL A 94 -4.75 4.69 6.44
N LEU A 95 -4.88 5.53 5.41
CA LEU A 95 -6.16 6.16 5.06
C LEU A 95 -7.19 5.13 4.62
N VAL A 96 -6.79 4.15 3.80
CA VAL A 96 -7.64 3.03 3.39
C VAL A 96 -8.10 2.23 4.61
N ALA A 97 -7.21 1.96 5.56
CA ALA A 97 -7.52 1.23 6.78
C ALA A 97 -8.60 1.94 7.62
N ARG A 98 -8.47 3.26 7.78
CA ARG A 98 -9.48 4.08 8.48
C ARG A 98 -10.85 3.99 7.84
N GLU A 99 -10.92 4.09 6.50
CA GLU A 99 -12.20 4.03 5.79
C GLU A 99 -12.78 2.60 5.76
N CYS A 100 -11.96 1.57 5.63
CA CYS A 100 -12.38 0.17 5.76
C CYS A 100 -12.99 -0.11 7.14
N HIS A 101 -12.36 0.38 8.22
CA HIS A 101 -12.90 0.25 9.56
C HIS A 101 -14.29 0.90 9.68
N LYS A 102 -14.47 2.14 9.21
CA LYS A 102 -15.77 2.84 9.21
C LYS A 102 -16.83 2.10 8.41
N ALA A 103 -16.45 1.53 7.28
CA ALA A 103 -17.34 0.78 6.38
C ALA A 103 -17.57 -0.69 6.84
N ARG A 104 -16.88 -1.15 7.89
CA ARG A 104 -16.87 -2.55 8.35
C ARG A 104 -16.39 -3.53 7.27
N VAL A 105 -15.49 -3.09 6.42
CA VAL A 105 -14.79 -3.92 5.44
C VAL A 105 -13.51 -4.43 6.10
N LYS A 106 -13.27 -5.73 6.04
CA LYS A 106 -12.06 -6.33 6.56
C LYS A 106 -10.85 -5.87 5.73
N LEU A 107 -9.81 -5.35 6.41
CA LEU A 107 -8.56 -4.99 5.75
C LEU A 107 -7.53 -6.11 5.90
N VAL A 108 -6.90 -6.50 4.80
CA VAL A 108 -5.77 -7.45 4.79
C VAL A 108 -4.58 -6.81 4.09
N ILE A 109 -3.48 -6.68 4.80
CA ILE A 109 -2.20 -6.17 4.28
C ILE A 109 -1.31 -7.35 3.90
N LEU A 110 -0.94 -7.46 2.64
CA LEU A 110 0.11 -8.36 2.17
C LEU A 110 1.45 -7.66 2.36
N ASP A 111 2.02 -7.79 3.56
CA ASP A 111 3.15 -7.00 3.98
C ASP A 111 4.43 -7.40 3.23
N ARG A 112 5.22 -6.39 2.87
CA ARG A 112 6.48 -6.54 2.13
C ARG A 112 7.65 -6.00 2.95
N PRO A 113 8.86 -6.54 2.76
CA PRO A 113 10.04 -6.02 3.43
C PRO A 113 10.25 -4.53 3.13
N ASN A 114 10.76 -3.80 4.12
CA ASN A 114 11.28 -2.47 3.91
C ASN A 114 12.64 -2.59 3.18
N PRO A 115 12.79 -2.09 1.94
CA PRO A 115 13.99 -2.33 1.14
C PRO A 115 15.25 -1.66 1.68
N ILE A 116 15.11 -0.61 2.48
CA ILE A 116 16.23 0.06 3.14
C ILE A 116 16.43 -0.39 4.60
N GLY A 117 15.70 -1.43 5.03
CA GLY A 117 15.90 -2.12 6.29
C GLY A 117 15.32 -1.42 7.52
N ARG A 118 15.91 -1.73 8.69
CA ARG A 118 15.40 -1.36 10.03
C ARG A 118 16.06 -0.12 10.62
N ILE A 119 16.96 0.50 9.91
CA ILE A 119 17.66 1.68 10.39
C ILE A 119 16.68 2.85 10.48
N ILE A 120 16.76 3.59 11.58
CA ILE A 120 15.96 4.80 11.81
C ILE A 120 16.87 5.99 11.66
N GLU A 121 16.59 6.87 10.69
CA GLU A 121 17.41 8.05 10.43
C GLU A 121 16.58 9.28 10.07
N GLY A 122 17.20 10.44 10.24
CA GLY A 122 16.62 11.74 9.93
C GLY A 122 15.70 12.26 11.03
N ARG A 123 15.21 13.48 10.84
CA ARG A 123 14.39 14.17 11.83
C ARG A 123 12.95 13.65 11.82
N MET A 124 12.35 13.68 13.01
CA MET A 124 10.90 13.54 13.16
C MET A 124 10.18 14.65 12.41
N GLN A 125 8.99 14.31 11.86
CA GLN A 125 8.12 15.34 11.29
C GLN A 125 7.63 16.28 12.39
N GLU A 126 7.71 17.58 12.13
CA GLU A 126 7.16 18.60 13.04
C GLU A 126 5.63 18.67 12.87
N PRO A 127 4.88 18.93 13.95
CA PRO A 127 3.41 18.94 13.89
C PRO A 127 2.83 19.90 12.86
N ASP A 128 3.44 21.08 12.71
CA ASP A 128 2.95 22.15 11.81
C ASP A 128 3.21 21.84 10.31
N TYR A 129 3.97 20.78 10.03
CA TYR A 129 4.32 20.37 8.67
C TYR A 129 3.72 19.01 8.28
N LEU A 130 2.75 18.51 9.06
CA LEU A 130 2.04 17.30 8.70
C LEU A 130 1.25 17.50 7.41
N SER A 131 1.39 16.54 6.49
CA SER A 131 0.76 16.57 5.19
C SER A 131 0.66 15.15 4.63
N PHE A 132 0.10 14.98 3.44
CA PHE A 132 0.04 13.66 2.81
C PHE A 132 1.43 13.03 2.56
N VAL A 133 2.46 13.83 2.35
CA VAL A 133 3.85 13.35 2.25
C VAL A 133 4.55 13.22 3.61
N GLY A 134 3.79 13.14 4.68
CA GLY A 134 4.25 13.01 6.07
C GLY A 134 3.06 13.16 7.00
N LEU A 135 2.14 12.20 6.97
CA LEU A 135 0.86 12.25 7.69
C LEU A 135 1.03 12.16 9.20
N GLU A 136 2.15 11.57 9.64
CA GLU A 136 2.42 11.30 11.06
C GLU A 136 3.84 11.70 11.45
N ARG A 137 4.03 11.90 12.75
CA ARG A 137 5.32 12.24 13.34
C ARG A 137 6.24 11.02 13.41
N ILE A 138 6.82 10.65 12.28
CA ILE A 138 7.85 9.61 12.19
C ILE A 138 9.14 10.17 11.58
N PRO A 139 10.30 9.50 11.77
CA PRO A 139 11.56 9.89 11.14
C PRO A 139 11.50 9.83 9.62
N VAL A 140 12.46 10.46 8.93
CA VAL A 140 12.57 10.39 7.47
C VAL A 140 12.69 8.95 7.01
N GLN A 141 13.65 8.20 7.55
CA GLN A 141 13.75 6.76 7.41
C GLN A 141 13.15 6.12 8.64
N HIS A 142 12.04 5.42 8.50
CA HIS A 142 11.24 4.97 9.65
C HIS A 142 11.56 3.57 10.14
N GLY A 143 12.28 2.75 9.36
CA GLY A 143 12.72 1.41 9.75
C GLY A 143 11.59 0.38 9.93
N LEU A 144 10.37 0.70 9.53
CA LEU A 144 9.18 -0.16 9.65
C LEU A 144 8.74 -0.67 8.28
N THR A 145 8.01 -1.78 8.25
CA THR A 145 7.25 -2.18 7.07
C THR A 145 5.94 -1.40 6.98
N LEU A 146 5.29 -1.44 5.82
CA LEU A 146 3.97 -0.84 5.62
C LEU A 146 2.95 -1.42 6.62
N GLY A 147 2.94 -2.75 6.79
CA GLY A 147 2.04 -3.42 7.72
C GLY A 147 2.32 -3.04 9.18
N GLU A 148 3.58 -2.84 9.57
CA GLU A 148 3.93 -2.37 10.91
C GLU A 148 3.43 -0.95 11.19
N ILE A 149 3.52 -0.05 10.20
CA ILE A 149 2.97 1.31 10.32
C ILE A 149 1.44 1.27 10.45
N VAL A 150 0.75 0.49 9.63
CA VAL A 150 -0.69 0.31 9.72
C VAL A 150 -1.09 -0.27 11.09
N ASN A 151 -0.41 -1.31 11.58
CA ASN A 151 -0.64 -1.87 12.92
C ASN A 151 -0.35 -0.89 14.06
N TRP A 152 0.68 -0.08 13.93
CA TRP A 152 0.96 0.96 14.90
C TRP A 152 -0.19 1.98 14.97
N ARG A 153 -0.71 2.43 13.83
CA ARG A 153 -1.85 3.35 13.78
C ARG A 153 -3.13 2.72 14.28
N SER A 154 -3.37 1.46 13.93
CA SER A 154 -4.56 0.73 14.39
C SER A 154 -4.67 0.71 15.91
N LYS A 155 -3.57 0.45 16.60
CA LYS A 155 -3.52 0.44 18.08
C LYS A 155 -3.80 1.80 18.69
N ILE A 156 -3.36 2.88 18.06
CA ILE A 156 -3.59 4.24 18.55
C ILE A 156 -5.05 4.66 18.32
N GLU A 157 -5.63 4.28 17.20
CA GLU A 157 -6.96 4.72 16.76
C GLU A 157 -8.09 3.73 17.11
N GLY A 158 -7.76 2.55 17.63
CA GLY A 158 -8.73 1.56 18.10
C GLY A 158 -9.44 0.77 16.99
N TRP A 159 -8.75 0.50 15.86
CA TRP A 159 -9.24 -0.37 14.80
C TRP A 159 -8.27 -1.53 14.55
N GLU A 160 -8.69 -2.51 13.75
CA GLU A 160 -7.91 -3.71 13.46
C GLU A 160 -7.58 -3.83 11.97
N ALA A 161 -6.42 -4.40 11.67
CA ALA A 161 -6.01 -4.82 10.34
C ALA A 161 -5.29 -6.16 10.43
N ASP A 162 -5.60 -7.07 9.52
CA ASP A 162 -4.86 -8.31 9.39
C ASP A 162 -3.60 -8.07 8.56
N VAL A 163 -2.43 -8.26 9.14
CA VAL A 163 -1.15 -8.18 8.46
C VAL A 163 -0.64 -9.58 8.16
N VAL A 164 -0.55 -9.92 6.88
CA VAL A 164 0.01 -11.18 6.41
C VAL A 164 1.46 -10.96 6.01
N LEU A 165 2.38 -11.48 6.81
CA LEU A 165 3.81 -11.41 6.53
C LEU A 165 4.17 -12.33 5.37
N THR A 166 5.03 -11.85 4.47
CA THR A 166 5.63 -12.69 3.43
C THR A 166 6.52 -13.75 4.08
N ARG A 167 6.38 -15.02 3.69
CA ARG A 167 7.25 -16.10 4.19
C ARG A 167 8.70 -15.83 3.77
N GLY A 168 9.63 -16.00 4.72
CA GLY A 168 11.05 -15.73 4.50
C GLY A 168 11.41 -14.27 4.73
N ASN A 169 10.50 -13.50 5.32
CA ASN A 169 10.76 -12.16 5.80
C ASN A 169 11.56 -12.19 7.11
N ASP A 170 12.67 -12.90 7.11
CA ASP A 170 13.76 -12.51 7.99
C ASP A 170 14.15 -11.13 7.52
N HIS A 171 13.95 -10.14 8.37
CA HIS A 171 14.32 -8.74 8.15
C HIS A 171 15.84 -8.54 7.91
N ALA A 172 16.50 -9.58 7.46
CA ALA A 172 17.88 -9.60 7.03
C ALA A 172 17.93 -9.06 5.61
N TYR A 173 18.25 -7.85 5.48
CA TYR A 173 19.00 -7.04 4.50
C TYR A 173 19.32 -7.65 3.12
N SER A 174 18.63 -8.65 2.63
CA SER A 174 18.73 -8.99 1.22
C SER A 174 17.80 -8.07 0.46
N TRP A 175 18.39 -7.13 -0.26
CA TRP A 175 17.66 -6.30 -1.20
C TRP A 175 16.92 -7.22 -2.19
N VAL A 176 15.61 -7.20 -2.11
CA VAL A 176 14.74 -7.89 -3.08
C VAL A 176 14.24 -6.81 -4.02
N MET A 177 14.51 -6.96 -5.30
CA MET A 177 13.98 -6.05 -6.30
C MET A 177 12.45 -6.05 -6.20
N PRO A 178 11.83 -4.94 -5.75
CA PRO A 178 10.39 -4.91 -5.47
C PRO A 178 9.55 -4.75 -6.75
N SER A 179 10.19 -4.43 -7.87
CA SER A 179 9.52 -4.21 -9.15
C SER A 179 10.49 -4.38 -10.31
N PRO A 180 10.04 -4.95 -11.44
CA PRO A 180 10.84 -5.02 -12.65
C PRO A 180 11.17 -3.63 -13.23
N ASN A 181 10.47 -2.59 -12.79
CA ASN A 181 10.68 -1.21 -13.23
C ASN A 181 11.67 -0.44 -12.34
N MET A 182 12.16 -1.02 -11.24
CA MET A 182 13.23 -0.41 -10.48
C MET A 182 14.57 -0.68 -11.16
N PRO A 183 15.39 0.38 -11.40
CA PRO A 183 16.72 0.16 -11.95
C PRO A 183 17.56 -0.69 -11.01
N THR A 184 18.25 -1.67 -11.58
CA THR A 184 19.34 -2.36 -10.86
C THR A 184 20.52 -1.39 -10.79
N THR A 185 20.87 -0.96 -9.61
CA THR A 185 22.13 -0.23 -9.37
C THR A 185 23.30 -1.19 -9.32
#